data_66d41c7d516ad3e2048802afd67addc5
#
_entry.id   66d41c7d516ad3e2048802afd67addc5
#
_cell.length_a   1.000
_cell.length_b   1.000
_cell.length_c   1.000
_cell.angle_alpha   90.00
_cell.angle_beta   90.00
_cell.angle_gamma   90.00
#
_symmetry.space_group_name_H-M   'P 1'
#
loop_
_entity.id
_entity.type
_entity.pdbx_description
1 polymer ?
#
loop_
_entity_poly.entity_id
_entity_poly.type
_entity_poly.pdbx_seq_one_letter_code
_entity_poly.pdbx_strand_id
1 'polypeptide(L)'
;QCQRSSQSLAIAFMDLDGFKDINDNYDNYGHKFGDELLIAVSQQMQAALREDDTLARIGGDEFIAVIINLEKPEDSVPVLECLIKAAANPVTVGDIVMQVSVSIGVAFYPHDGMEVDGLIRHADQAMYVAKQAGKNRYHMFDVAQDNLINTQRKSIDDVRTSMANNEFVLHYQPKVNMNTGEVIGVEALIRWQHSIR
;
A
#
# COMPACT_ATOMS: atom_id res chain seq x y z
N GLN A 1 -26.34 -4.57 -9.05
CA GLN A 1 -26.55 -5.85 -9.75
C GLN A 1 -26.35 -7.03 -8.79
N CYS A 2 -25.28 -7.08 -8.02
CA CYS A 2 -24.97 -8.17 -7.07
C CYS A 2 -26.02 -8.35 -5.97
N GLN A 3 -26.68 -7.29 -5.49
CA GLN A 3 -27.77 -7.39 -4.51
C GLN A 3 -28.97 -8.22 -5.00
N ARG A 4 -29.16 -8.32 -6.31
CA ARG A 4 -30.29 -9.07 -6.93
C ARG A 4 -29.94 -10.52 -7.24
N SER A 5 -28.66 -10.87 -7.31
CA SER A 5 -28.20 -12.19 -7.77
C SER A 5 -27.51 -13.04 -6.71
N SER A 6 -27.40 -12.55 -5.45
CA SER A 6 -26.62 -13.21 -4.37
C SER A 6 -25.16 -13.52 -4.77
N GLN A 7 -24.60 -12.76 -5.70
CA GLN A 7 -23.24 -12.95 -6.17
C GLN A 7 -22.26 -12.09 -5.37
N SER A 8 -21.11 -12.65 -5.11
CA SER A 8 -19.99 -11.93 -4.48
C SER A 8 -19.13 -11.25 -5.54
N LEU A 9 -18.49 -10.16 -5.15
CA LEU A 9 -17.47 -9.50 -5.95
C LEU A 9 -16.27 -9.15 -5.08
N ALA A 10 -15.12 -8.96 -5.73
CA ALA A 10 -13.93 -8.41 -5.12
C ALA A 10 -13.62 -7.03 -5.69
N ILE A 11 -13.26 -6.09 -4.81
CA ILE A 11 -12.62 -4.83 -5.16
C ILE A 11 -11.14 -4.99 -4.90
N ALA A 12 -10.32 -4.89 -5.95
CA ALA A 12 -8.87 -4.92 -5.87
C ALA A 12 -8.34 -3.50 -6.08
N PHE A 13 -7.84 -2.88 -5.01
CA PHE A 13 -7.16 -1.59 -5.06
C PHE A 13 -5.68 -1.84 -5.32
N MET A 14 -5.09 -1.15 -6.29
CA MET A 14 -3.76 -1.42 -6.80
C MET A 14 -2.95 -0.15 -6.92
N ASP A 15 -1.65 -0.25 -6.64
CA ASP A 15 -0.69 0.84 -6.78
C ASP A 15 0.61 0.30 -7.39
N LEU A 16 1.14 0.99 -8.39
CA LEU A 16 2.39 0.60 -9.06
C LEU A 16 3.60 0.93 -8.20
N ASP A 17 4.32 -0.10 -7.80
CA ASP A 17 5.47 0.03 -6.93
C ASP A 17 6.64 0.75 -7.63
N GLY A 18 7.09 1.86 -7.05
CA GLY A 18 8.25 2.60 -7.54
C GLY A 18 7.98 3.49 -8.76
N PHE A 19 6.72 3.65 -9.18
CA PHE A 19 6.38 4.51 -10.30
C PHE A 19 6.85 5.96 -10.11
N LYS A 20 6.74 6.51 -8.90
CA LYS A 20 7.22 7.85 -8.58
C LYS A 20 8.72 7.97 -8.82
N ASP A 21 9.51 7.00 -8.35
CA ASP A 21 10.97 7.02 -8.51
C ASP A 21 11.37 6.95 -9.99
N ILE A 22 10.61 6.17 -10.78
CA ILE A 22 10.79 6.10 -12.24
C ILE A 22 10.47 7.46 -12.85
N ASN A 23 9.33 8.04 -12.53
CA ASN A 23 8.91 9.33 -13.07
C ASN A 23 9.91 10.44 -12.73
N ASP A 24 10.41 10.49 -11.50
CA ASP A 24 11.39 11.47 -11.03
C ASP A 24 12.77 11.27 -11.70
N ASN A 25 13.21 10.03 -11.92
CA ASN A 25 14.50 9.73 -12.57
C ASN A 25 14.49 10.02 -14.08
N TYR A 26 13.34 9.92 -14.73
CA TYR A 26 13.19 10.17 -16.16
C TYR A 26 12.52 11.52 -16.49
N ASP A 27 12.48 12.44 -15.54
CA ASP A 27 11.89 13.79 -15.70
C ASP A 27 12.51 14.58 -16.87
N ASN A 28 13.77 14.29 -17.22
CA ASN A 28 14.44 14.84 -18.41
C ASN A 28 13.76 14.45 -19.75
N TYR A 29 12.95 13.37 -19.78
CA TYR A 29 12.16 12.93 -20.93
C TYR A 29 10.73 13.46 -20.89
N GLY A 30 10.37 14.21 -19.81
CA GLY A 30 9.07 14.84 -19.60
C GLY A 30 8.00 13.86 -19.09
N HIS A 31 6.89 14.42 -18.56
CA HIS A 31 5.73 13.67 -18.04
C HIS A 31 5.14 12.65 -19.03
N LYS A 32 5.39 12.82 -20.32
CA LYS A 32 4.96 11.92 -21.37
C LYS A 32 5.47 10.49 -21.19
N PHE A 33 6.66 10.32 -20.62
CA PHE A 33 7.27 9.02 -20.41
C PHE A 33 6.53 8.18 -19.34
N GLY A 34 6.17 8.80 -18.22
CA GLY A 34 5.34 8.16 -17.20
C GLY A 34 3.94 7.80 -17.72
N ASP A 35 3.35 8.67 -18.54
CA ASP A 35 2.03 8.41 -19.14
C ASP A 35 2.07 7.21 -20.11
N GLU A 36 3.11 7.09 -20.95
CA GLU A 36 3.28 5.94 -21.85
C GLU A 36 3.45 4.62 -21.07
N LEU A 37 4.22 4.64 -19.95
CA LEU A 37 4.33 3.49 -19.07
C LEU A 37 2.98 3.11 -18.46
N LEU A 38 2.23 4.07 -17.93
CA LEU A 38 0.91 3.84 -17.35
C LEU A 38 -0.07 3.25 -18.36
N ILE A 39 -0.08 3.76 -19.60
CA ILE A 39 -0.90 3.23 -20.67
C ILE A 39 -0.54 1.78 -20.96
N ALA A 40 0.74 1.46 -21.12
CA ALA A 40 1.18 0.12 -21.46
C ALA A 40 0.87 -0.88 -20.32
N VAL A 41 1.14 -0.51 -19.07
CA VAL A 41 0.83 -1.36 -17.91
C VAL A 41 -0.67 -1.56 -17.76
N SER A 42 -1.49 -0.51 -17.97
CA SER A 42 -2.95 -0.64 -17.91
C SER A 42 -3.49 -1.59 -18.98
N GLN A 43 -2.93 -1.56 -20.19
CA GLN A 43 -3.30 -2.49 -21.27
C GLN A 43 -2.92 -3.93 -20.94
N GLN A 44 -1.74 -4.16 -20.34
CA GLN A 44 -1.32 -5.49 -19.91
C GLN A 44 -2.24 -6.03 -18.80
N MET A 45 -2.58 -5.21 -17.79
CA MET A 45 -3.50 -5.58 -16.73
C MET A 45 -4.92 -5.83 -17.25
N GLN A 46 -5.41 -4.98 -18.17
CA GLN A 46 -6.73 -5.17 -18.78
C GLN A 46 -6.82 -6.48 -19.58
N ALA A 47 -5.75 -6.86 -20.27
CA ALA A 47 -5.69 -8.12 -21.01
C ALA A 47 -5.65 -9.36 -20.10
N ALA A 48 -5.27 -9.20 -18.82
CA ALA A 48 -5.27 -10.26 -17.80
C ALA A 48 -6.64 -10.47 -17.14
N LEU A 49 -7.58 -9.54 -17.33
CA LEU A 49 -8.93 -9.60 -16.79
C LEU A 49 -9.90 -10.27 -17.77
N ARG A 50 -11.00 -10.79 -17.22
CA ARG A 50 -12.11 -11.33 -18.03
C ARG A 50 -12.92 -10.19 -18.64
N GLU A 51 -13.72 -10.49 -19.66
CA GLU A 51 -14.59 -9.52 -20.34
C GLU A 51 -15.57 -8.83 -19.37
N ASP A 52 -16.04 -9.55 -18.37
CA ASP A 52 -16.99 -9.05 -17.38
C ASP A 52 -16.31 -8.28 -16.22
N ASP A 53 -15.00 -8.41 -16.04
CA ASP A 53 -14.25 -7.68 -15.02
C ASP A 53 -13.96 -6.24 -15.49
N THR A 54 -13.84 -5.33 -14.55
CA THR A 54 -13.60 -3.92 -14.86
C THR A 54 -12.27 -3.47 -14.28
N LEU A 55 -11.46 -2.76 -15.08
CA LEU A 55 -10.27 -2.04 -14.63
C LEU A 55 -10.49 -0.54 -14.81
N ALA A 56 -10.21 0.25 -13.77
CA ALA A 56 -10.26 1.70 -13.81
C ALA A 56 -9.00 2.30 -13.18
N ARG A 57 -8.44 3.34 -13.80
CA ARG A 57 -7.40 4.18 -13.17
C ARG A 57 -8.10 5.30 -12.41
N ILE A 58 -7.76 5.49 -11.13
CA ILE A 58 -8.37 6.50 -10.26
C ILE A 58 -7.57 7.79 -10.30
N GLY A 59 -6.25 7.68 -10.29
CA GLY A 59 -5.33 8.84 -10.36
C GLY A 59 -3.89 8.41 -10.16
N GLY A 60 -2.94 9.18 -10.67
CA GLY A 60 -1.52 8.86 -10.52
C GLY A 60 -1.20 7.44 -10.99
N ASP A 61 -0.67 6.63 -10.10
CA ASP A 61 -0.31 5.22 -10.25
C ASP A 61 -1.31 4.24 -9.63
N GLU A 62 -2.50 4.74 -9.24
CA GLU A 62 -3.54 3.97 -8.58
C GLU A 62 -4.61 3.46 -9.55
N PHE A 63 -4.97 2.18 -9.40
CA PHE A 63 -5.98 1.50 -10.19
C PHE A 63 -6.96 0.74 -9.28
N ILE A 64 -8.18 0.52 -9.77
CA ILE A 64 -9.14 -0.40 -9.17
C ILE A 64 -9.56 -1.44 -10.21
N ALA A 65 -9.55 -2.72 -9.82
CA ALA A 65 -10.26 -3.76 -10.55
C ALA A 65 -11.48 -4.23 -9.75
N VAL A 66 -12.58 -4.46 -10.47
CA VAL A 66 -13.79 -5.10 -9.93
C VAL A 66 -13.91 -6.46 -10.57
N ILE A 67 -13.75 -7.51 -9.75
CA ILE A 67 -13.82 -8.91 -10.16
C ILE A 67 -15.17 -9.44 -9.73
N ILE A 68 -15.99 -9.87 -10.68
CA ILE A 68 -17.38 -10.31 -10.43
C ILE A 68 -17.55 -11.81 -10.57
N ASN A 69 -18.74 -12.30 -10.23
CA ASN A 69 -19.12 -13.71 -10.36
C ASN A 69 -18.23 -14.65 -9.55
N LEU A 70 -17.88 -14.24 -8.32
CA LEU A 70 -17.13 -15.07 -7.37
C LEU A 70 -18.11 -15.92 -6.54
N GLU A 71 -17.87 -17.21 -6.42
CA GLU A 71 -18.58 -18.09 -5.49
C GLU A 71 -17.99 -17.98 -4.07
N LYS A 72 -16.68 -17.83 -3.98
CA LYS A 72 -15.91 -17.66 -2.74
C LYS A 72 -14.70 -16.73 -2.97
N PRO A 73 -14.16 -16.11 -1.90
CA PRO A 73 -13.02 -15.20 -2.00
C PRO A 73 -11.80 -15.80 -2.73
N GLU A 74 -11.52 -17.08 -2.53
CA GLU A 74 -10.37 -17.76 -3.13
C GLU A 74 -10.42 -17.82 -4.66
N ASP A 75 -11.62 -17.71 -5.26
CA ASP A 75 -11.79 -17.70 -6.71
C ASP A 75 -11.18 -16.46 -7.37
N SER A 76 -10.90 -15.40 -6.59
CA SER A 76 -10.18 -14.21 -7.05
C SER A 76 -8.68 -14.42 -7.20
N VAL A 77 -8.08 -15.38 -6.49
CA VAL A 77 -6.62 -15.59 -6.43
C VAL A 77 -5.97 -15.74 -7.80
N PRO A 78 -6.48 -16.58 -8.72
CA PRO A 78 -5.88 -16.70 -10.05
C PRO A 78 -5.88 -15.38 -10.83
N VAL A 79 -6.93 -14.56 -10.69
CA VAL A 79 -7.04 -13.25 -11.35
C VAL A 79 -6.02 -12.27 -10.76
N LEU A 80 -5.89 -12.24 -9.42
CA LEU A 80 -4.91 -11.39 -8.74
C LEU A 80 -3.48 -11.74 -9.13
N GLU A 81 -3.15 -13.03 -9.20
CA GLU A 81 -1.83 -13.48 -9.66
C GLU A 81 -1.56 -13.12 -11.13
N CYS A 82 -2.58 -13.19 -11.99
CA CYS A 82 -2.48 -12.75 -13.37
C CYS A 82 -2.23 -11.25 -13.46
N LEU A 83 -2.91 -10.43 -12.65
CA LEU A 83 -2.70 -8.98 -12.59
C LEU A 83 -1.28 -8.62 -12.15
N ILE A 84 -0.76 -9.29 -11.09
CA ILE A 84 0.62 -9.08 -10.62
C ILE A 84 1.63 -9.43 -11.73
N LYS A 85 1.46 -10.58 -12.38
CA LYS A 85 2.34 -11.00 -13.49
C LYS A 85 2.24 -10.05 -14.68
N ALA A 86 1.04 -9.61 -15.03
CA ALA A 86 0.81 -8.68 -16.14
C ALA A 86 1.48 -7.33 -15.87
N ALA A 87 1.33 -6.75 -14.68
CA ALA A 87 1.98 -5.49 -14.32
C ALA A 87 3.51 -5.60 -14.30
N ALA A 88 4.04 -6.78 -13.97
CA ALA A 88 5.48 -7.04 -13.93
C ALA A 88 6.10 -7.36 -15.30
N ASN A 89 5.33 -7.47 -16.37
CA ASN A 89 5.88 -7.65 -17.70
C ASN A 89 6.68 -6.41 -18.13
N PRO A 90 7.86 -6.59 -18.74
CA PRO A 90 8.64 -5.47 -19.24
C PRO A 90 7.86 -4.62 -20.24
N VAL A 91 7.97 -3.31 -20.12
CA VAL A 91 7.41 -2.31 -21.03
C VAL A 91 8.54 -1.58 -21.71
N THR A 92 8.46 -1.44 -23.03
CA THR A 92 9.41 -0.61 -23.80
C THR A 92 8.76 0.75 -24.06
N VAL A 93 9.39 1.81 -23.55
CA VAL A 93 9.01 3.20 -23.78
C VAL A 93 10.15 3.90 -24.51
N GLY A 94 9.95 4.24 -25.78
CA GLY A 94 11.05 4.66 -26.66
C GLY A 94 12.09 3.54 -26.81
N ASP A 95 13.34 3.84 -26.48
CA ASP A 95 14.45 2.86 -26.49
C ASP A 95 14.76 2.26 -25.11
N ILE A 96 13.92 2.53 -24.11
CA ILE A 96 14.14 2.12 -22.72
C ILE A 96 13.18 1.00 -22.35
N VAL A 97 13.74 -0.11 -21.84
CA VAL A 97 12.95 -1.21 -21.28
C VAL A 97 12.82 -1.00 -19.78
N MET A 98 11.59 -0.95 -19.29
CA MET A 98 11.27 -0.77 -17.87
C MET A 98 10.43 -1.92 -17.35
N GLN A 99 10.54 -2.12 -16.04
CA GLN A 99 9.74 -3.08 -15.32
C GLN A 99 9.28 -2.45 -14.01
N VAL A 100 7.99 -2.54 -13.74
CA VAL A 100 7.38 -2.14 -12.47
C VAL A 100 6.77 -3.36 -11.81
N SER A 101 6.30 -3.21 -10.58
CA SER A 101 5.46 -4.21 -9.94
C SER A 101 4.19 -3.55 -9.42
N VAL A 102 3.25 -4.34 -8.91
CA VAL A 102 2.01 -3.83 -8.36
C VAL A 102 1.74 -4.44 -6.98
N SER A 103 1.36 -3.61 -6.04
CA SER A 103 0.84 -4.02 -4.75
C SER A 103 -0.69 -3.94 -4.78
N ILE A 104 -1.38 -5.01 -4.37
CA ILE A 104 -2.82 -5.15 -4.48
C ILE A 104 -3.43 -5.39 -3.11
N GLY A 105 -4.44 -4.62 -2.73
CA GLY A 105 -5.31 -4.91 -1.61
C GLY A 105 -6.69 -5.30 -2.07
N VAL A 106 -7.31 -6.27 -1.41
CA VAL A 106 -8.57 -6.86 -1.86
C VAL A 106 -9.60 -6.86 -0.74
N ALA A 107 -10.81 -6.37 -1.04
CA ALA A 107 -11.96 -6.48 -0.17
C ALA A 107 -13.14 -7.13 -0.91
N PHE A 108 -13.97 -7.88 -0.19
CA PHE A 108 -15.04 -8.71 -0.74
C PHE A 108 -16.42 -8.21 -0.34
N TYR A 109 -17.30 -8.07 -1.30
CA TYR A 109 -18.73 -7.87 -1.05
C TYR A 109 -19.46 -9.23 -1.03
N PRO A 110 -20.36 -9.49 -0.09
CA PRO A 110 -20.76 -8.65 1.05
C PRO A 110 -19.92 -8.85 2.32
N HIS A 111 -18.90 -9.70 2.29
CA HIS A 111 -18.16 -10.16 3.47
C HIS A 111 -17.49 -9.01 4.25
N ASP A 112 -16.81 -8.11 3.56
CA ASP A 112 -16.02 -7.04 4.17
C ASP A 112 -16.76 -5.70 4.23
N GLY A 113 -17.98 -5.64 3.71
CA GLY A 113 -18.83 -4.46 3.76
C GLY A 113 -19.95 -4.47 2.73
N MET A 114 -20.93 -3.61 2.95
CA MET A 114 -22.11 -3.46 2.10
C MET A 114 -22.06 -2.19 1.26
N GLU A 115 -21.24 -1.23 1.63
CA GLU A 115 -21.13 0.08 0.97
C GLU A 115 -19.83 0.17 0.16
N VAL A 116 -19.90 0.74 -1.03
CA VAL A 116 -18.78 0.84 -1.98
C VAL A 116 -17.59 1.59 -1.38
N ASP A 117 -17.84 2.73 -0.74
CA ASP A 117 -16.78 3.56 -0.13
C ASP A 117 -16.06 2.81 1.00
N GLY A 118 -16.81 2.00 1.76
CA GLY A 118 -16.26 1.12 2.79
C GLY A 118 -15.34 0.06 2.21
N LEU A 119 -15.77 -0.61 1.14
CA LEU A 119 -15.00 -1.65 0.45
C LEU A 119 -13.73 -1.09 -0.20
N ILE A 120 -13.81 0.08 -0.85
CA ILE A 120 -12.64 0.75 -1.44
C ILE A 120 -11.63 1.08 -0.34
N ARG A 121 -12.07 1.62 0.79
CA ARG A 121 -11.20 1.93 1.93
C ARG A 121 -10.54 0.67 2.52
N HIS A 122 -11.28 -0.42 2.63
CA HIS A 122 -10.74 -1.70 3.11
C HIS A 122 -9.71 -2.27 2.13
N ALA A 123 -9.98 -2.20 0.84
CA ALA A 123 -9.02 -2.61 -0.19
C ALA A 123 -7.75 -1.74 -0.18
N ASP A 124 -7.85 -0.41 -0.03
CA ASP A 124 -6.69 0.49 0.14
C ASP A 124 -5.86 0.13 1.38
N GLN A 125 -6.51 -0.13 2.52
CA GLN A 125 -5.83 -0.59 3.73
C GLN A 125 -5.05 -1.89 3.49
N ALA A 126 -5.68 -2.88 2.86
CA ALA A 126 -5.05 -4.14 2.52
C ALA A 126 -3.88 -3.97 1.52
N MET A 127 -3.99 -3.06 0.54
CA MET A 127 -2.91 -2.73 -0.40
C MET A 127 -1.68 -2.17 0.35
N TYR A 128 -1.91 -1.33 1.35
CA TYR A 128 -0.81 -0.84 2.19
C TYR A 128 -0.09 -1.97 2.93
N VAL A 129 -0.82 -2.99 3.40
CA VAL A 129 -0.23 -4.19 4.01
C VAL A 129 0.64 -4.93 2.99
N ALA A 130 0.16 -5.10 1.76
CA ALA A 130 0.93 -5.72 0.68
C ALA A 130 2.25 -4.97 0.42
N LYS A 131 2.23 -3.64 0.42
CA LYS A 131 3.43 -2.78 0.29
C LYS A 131 4.42 -3.00 1.43
N GLN A 132 3.95 -3.04 2.67
CA GLN A 132 4.81 -3.27 3.84
C GLN A 132 5.41 -4.68 3.89
N ALA A 133 4.67 -5.67 3.42
CA ALA A 133 5.12 -7.07 3.37
C ALA A 133 6.18 -7.35 2.28
N GLY A 134 6.61 -6.31 1.53
CA GLY A 134 7.69 -6.42 0.54
C GLY A 134 7.24 -6.19 -0.90
N LYS A 135 6.08 -5.57 -1.11
CA LYS A 135 5.55 -5.19 -2.44
C LYS A 135 5.31 -6.38 -3.37
N ASN A 136 4.91 -6.14 -4.62
CA ASN A 136 4.70 -7.14 -5.68
C ASN A 136 3.88 -8.35 -5.22
N ARG A 137 2.75 -8.09 -4.56
CA ARG A 137 1.85 -9.09 -4.00
C ARG A 137 0.46 -8.57 -3.78
N TYR A 138 -0.47 -9.46 -3.50
CA TYR A 138 -1.77 -9.10 -2.98
C TYR A 138 -1.88 -9.38 -1.48
N HIS A 139 -2.79 -8.67 -0.82
CA HIS A 139 -3.26 -8.93 0.53
C HIS A 139 -4.78 -8.81 0.55
N MET A 140 -5.45 -9.81 1.14
CA MET A 140 -6.89 -9.77 1.37
C MET A 140 -7.16 -9.05 2.69
N PHE A 141 -8.16 -8.19 2.71
CA PHE A 141 -8.55 -7.45 3.91
C PHE A 141 -8.88 -8.39 5.06
N ASP A 142 -8.31 -8.14 6.22
CA ASP A 142 -8.56 -8.84 7.48
C ASP A 142 -8.68 -7.82 8.60
N VAL A 143 -9.87 -7.69 9.19
CA VAL A 143 -10.18 -6.69 10.23
C VAL A 143 -9.20 -6.76 11.41
N ALA A 144 -8.78 -7.97 11.82
CA ALA A 144 -7.90 -8.14 12.96
C ALA A 144 -6.48 -7.69 12.64
N GLN A 145 -5.96 -8.08 11.48
CA GLN A 145 -4.60 -7.75 11.03
C GLN A 145 -4.49 -6.28 10.63
N ASP A 146 -5.47 -5.75 9.90
CA ASP A 146 -5.46 -4.39 9.41
C ASP A 146 -5.60 -3.36 10.53
N ASN A 147 -6.36 -3.66 11.59
CA ASN A 147 -6.40 -2.81 12.79
C ASN A 147 -5.06 -2.70 13.51
N LEU A 148 -4.28 -3.78 13.59
CA LEU A 148 -2.93 -3.75 14.16
C LEU A 148 -2.00 -2.85 13.34
N ILE A 149 -2.04 -2.96 12.03
CA ILE A 149 -1.19 -2.18 11.12
C ILE A 149 -1.58 -0.71 11.12
N ASN A 150 -2.88 -0.40 11.13
CA ASN A 150 -3.37 0.97 11.26
C ASN A 150 -2.94 1.62 12.58
N THR A 151 -2.93 0.86 13.68
CA THR A 151 -2.44 1.33 14.97
C THR A 151 -0.94 1.65 14.91
N GLN A 152 -0.14 0.78 14.28
CA GLN A 152 1.28 1.03 14.07
C GLN A 152 1.54 2.25 13.19
N ARG A 153 0.78 2.41 12.09
CA ARG A 153 0.88 3.56 11.19
C ARG A 153 0.61 4.87 11.94
N LYS A 154 -0.48 4.94 12.68
CA LYS A 154 -0.79 6.12 13.52
C LYS A 154 0.36 6.43 14.49
N SER A 155 0.91 5.40 15.14
CA SER A 155 2.03 5.59 16.07
C SER A 155 3.27 6.16 15.38
N ILE A 156 3.59 5.74 14.15
CA ILE A 156 4.72 6.26 13.37
C ILE A 156 4.46 7.71 12.94
N ASP A 157 3.26 8.02 12.47
CA ASP A 157 2.89 9.36 12.06
C ASP A 157 2.85 10.32 13.26
N ASP A 158 2.37 9.86 14.42
CA ASP A 158 2.44 10.61 15.68
C ASP A 158 3.89 10.92 16.06
N VAL A 159 4.80 9.94 15.97
CA VAL A 159 6.24 10.15 16.22
C VAL A 159 6.83 11.17 15.25
N ARG A 160 6.54 11.09 13.95
CA ARG A 160 7.03 12.05 12.95
C ARG A 160 6.54 13.47 13.24
N THR A 161 5.26 13.60 13.55
CA THR A 161 4.65 14.89 13.90
C THR A 161 5.29 15.47 15.17
N SER A 162 5.48 14.64 16.18
CA SER A 162 6.09 15.07 17.44
C SER A 162 7.57 15.43 17.29
N MET A 163 8.30 14.78 16.35
CA MET A 163 9.66 15.22 16.00
C MET A 163 9.66 16.61 15.35
N ALA A 164 8.73 16.87 14.43
CA ALA A 164 8.58 18.18 13.80
C ALA A 164 8.20 19.27 14.81
N ASN A 165 7.44 18.92 15.85
CA ASN A 165 7.01 19.83 16.91
C ASN A 165 8.02 19.97 18.05
N ASN A 166 9.20 19.32 17.99
CA ASN A 166 10.20 19.29 19.06
C ASN A 166 9.67 18.77 20.42
N GLU A 167 8.78 17.80 20.39
CA GLU A 167 8.19 17.20 21.58
C GLU A 167 9.09 16.15 22.25
N PHE A 168 10.24 15.82 21.64
CA PHE A 168 11.23 14.91 22.22
C PHE A 168 12.32 15.69 22.94
N VAL A 169 12.59 15.32 24.20
CA VAL A 169 13.65 15.90 25.03
C VAL A 169 14.56 14.78 25.53
N LEU A 170 15.82 15.11 25.80
CA LEU A 170 16.78 14.20 26.40
C LEU A 170 16.88 14.45 27.89
N HIS A 171 16.65 13.39 28.68
CA HIS A 171 17.01 13.34 30.09
C HIS A 171 18.32 12.58 30.21
N TYR A 172 19.19 13.04 31.11
CA TYR A 172 20.48 12.43 31.34
C TYR A 172 20.51 11.76 32.70
N GLN A 173 20.87 10.47 32.71
CA GLN A 173 21.05 9.70 33.93
C GLN A 173 22.54 9.45 34.15
N PRO A 174 23.12 9.87 35.31
CA PRO A 174 24.53 9.63 35.58
C PRO A 174 24.82 8.15 35.84
N LYS A 175 25.91 7.66 35.27
CA LYS A 175 26.51 6.36 35.60
C LYS A 175 27.62 6.59 36.62
N VAL A 176 27.50 5.94 37.79
CA VAL A 176 28.43 6.14 38.92
C VAL A 176 29.22 4.87 39.17
N ASN A 177 30.52 5.02 39.39
CA ASN A 177 31.37 3.92 39.88
C ASN A 177 30.96 3.60 41.30
N MET A 178 30.46 2.39 41.55
CA MET A 178 29.97 1.97 42.84
C MET A 178 31.05 1.88 43.93
N ASN A 179 32.33 1.78 43.56
CA ASN A 179 33.45 1.70 44.51
C ASN A 179 34.00 3.09 44.89
N THR A 180 34.00 4.04 43.94
CA THR A 180 34.59 5.38 44.16
C THR A 180 33.54 6.47 44.34
N GLY A 181 32.28 6.23 43.99
CA GLY A 181 31.22 7.25 43.97
C GLY A 181 31.35 8.28 42.84
N GLU A 182 32.34 8.15 41.96
CA GLU A 182 32.57 9.12 40.88
C GLU A 182 31.65 8.87 39.69
N VAL A 183 31.19 9.95 39.05
CA VAL A 183 30.44 9.87 37.81
C VAL A 183 31.40 9.52 36.64
N ILE A 184 31.19 8.35 36.05
CA ILE A 184 32.01 7.83 34.94
C ILE A 184 31.41 8.04 33.56
N GLY A 185 30.16 8.55 33.51
CA GLY A 185 29.44 8.82 32.24
C GLY A 185 28.00 9.18 32.51
N VAL A 186 27.29 9.43 31.42
CA VAL A 186 25.84 9.68 31.42
C VAL A 186 25.16 8.83 30.38
N GLU A 187 23.95 8.43 30.64
CA GLU A 187 23.06 7.82 29.67
C GLU A 187 22.01 8.84 29.25
N ALA A 188 21.89 9.06 27.93
CA ALA A 188 20.88 9.94 27.37
C ALA A 188 19.60 9.14 27.12
N LEU A 189 18.55 9.50 27.83
CA LEU A 189 17.25 8.85 27.76
C LEU A 189 16.25 9.80 27.07
N ILE A 190 15.70 9.39 25.94
CA ILE A 190 14.67 10.16 25.25
C ILE A 190 13.39 10.16 26.07
N ARG A 191 12.72 11.32 26.13
CA ARG A 191 11.39 11.49 26.72
C ARG A 191 10.49 12.19 25.72
N TRP A 192 9.30 11.66 25.54
CA TRP A 192 8.28 12.24 24.69
C TRP A 192 7.33 13.09 25.58
N GLN A 193 7.37 14.40 25.38
CA GLN A 193 6.48 15.35 26.05
C GLN A 193 5.26 15.60 25.14
N HIS A 194 4.38 14.60 25.09
CA HIS A 194 3.17 14.72 24.26
C HIS A 194 2.20 15.73 24.83
N SER A 195 1.75 16.71 24.01
CA SER A 195 0.90 17.84 24.43
C SER A 195 -0.51 17.46 24.89
N ILE A 196 -0.93 16.21 24.72
CA ILE A 196 -2.29 15.70 24.96
C ILE A 196 -2.35 14.58 26.04
N ARG A 197 -1.24 14.23 26.69
CA ARG A 197 -1.21 13.23 27.77
C ARG A 197 -0.55 13.74 29.03
#